data_7a72025cc3960582370280f3a53c0919
#
_entry.id   7a72025cc3960582370280f3a53c0919
#
_cell.length_a   1.000
_cell.length_b   1.000
_cell.length_c   1.000
_cell.angle_alpha   90.00
_cell.angle_beta   90.00
_cell.angle_gamma   90.00
#
_symmetry.space_group_name_H-M   'P 1'
#
loop_
_entity.id
_entity.type
_entity.pdbx_description
1 polymer ?
#
loop_
_entity_poly.entity_id
_entity_poly.type
_entity_poly.pdbx_seq_one_letter_code
_entity_poly.pdbx_strand_id
1 'polypeptide(L)'
;MSGLKEDFNLNGNELNYFNACYTAAYVVFQVPGMLLMSRPQLARWLLPTLEVLWGVVTFAQSRVTDVHQLYALRFLVGMFEAPVFAGTHFILGSWYSGAELYRRAGTWFICNPLGSMISGYLQAAAYKNLSGAGGMAGWRWLFIIDGIFTIPVALLGYVVFPGIPDSPRPFYLTEDDTKLAKSRLEKFRIRRPGRLGLDVFKRTLSRWHIWVFVFCYM
;
A
#
# COMPACT_ATOMS: atom_id res chain seq x y z
N MET A 1 18.73 5.67 8.45
CA MET A 1 18.19 4.84 9.55
C MET A 1 18.92 5.21 10.83
N SER A 2 18.55 6.35 11.37
CA SER A 2 19.30 7.06 12.42
C SER A 2 19.23 6.31 13.74
N GLY A 3 20.30 5.64 14.13
CA GLY A 3 20.45 4.95 15.41
C GLY A 3 20.03 3.48 15.44
N LEU A 4 19.26 2.97 14.46
CA LEU A 4 18.82 1.57 14.40
C LEU A 4 20.01 0.61 14.23
N LYS A 5 20.98 1.01 13.42
CA LYS A 5 22.17 0.20 13.11
C LYS A 5 23.07 0.05 14.32
N GLU A 6 23.18 1.13 15.08
CA GLU A 6 23.98 1.19 16.30
C GLU A 6 23.31 0.41 17.46
N ASP A 7 21.99 0.55 17.64
CA ASP A 7 21.23 -0.10 18.72
C ASP A 7 21.24 -1.64 18.61
N PHE A 8 21.16 -2.16 17.38
CA PHE A 8 21.16 -3.60 17.13
C PHE A 8 22.52 -4.16 16.73
N ASN A 9 23.59 -3.34 16.72
CA ASN A 9 24.93 -3.72 16.23
C ASN A 9 24.85 -4.45 14.87
N LEU A 10 24.02 -3.92 13.95
CA LEU A 10 23.81 -4.54 12.65
C LEU A 10 25.09 -4.48 11.82
N ASN A 11 25.72 -5.62 11.61
CA ASN A 11 26.95 -5.76 10.86
C ASN A 11 26.74 -6.54 9.55
N GLY A 12 27.50 -6.22 8.52
CA GLY A 12 27.45 -6.94 7.24
C GLY A 12 26.14 -6.77 6.48
N ASN A 13 25.46 -7.87 6.16
CA ASN A 13 24.30 -7.92 5.26
C ASN A 13 22.93 -7.87 5.96
N GLU A 14 22.87 -7.65 7.26
CA GLU A 14 21.59 -7.69 8.02
C GLU A 14 20.56 -6.66 7.55
N LEU A 15 21.02 -5.46 7.16
CA LEU A 15 20.14 -4.46 6.53
C LEU A 15 19.60 -4.91 5.17
N ASN A 16 20.36 -5.69 4.43
CA ASN A 16 19.91 -6.26 3.17
C ASN A 16 18.86 -7.34 3.43
N TYR A 17 19.03 -8.18 4.44
CA TYR A 17 18.04 -9.18 4.84
C TYR A 17 16.74 -8.51 5.31
N PHE A 18 16.83 -7.41 6.04
CA PHE A 18 15.69 -6.61 6.45
C PHE A 18 14.85 -6.10 5.25
N ASN A 19 15.52 -5.57 4.22
CA ASN A 19 14.86 -5.15 3.00
C ASN A 19 14.37 -6.34 2.16
N ALA A 20 15.13 -7.43 2.12
CA ALA A 20 14.75 -8.64 1.39
C ALA A 20 13.49 -9.29 1.95
N CYS A 21 13.32 -9.36 3.28
CA CYS A 21 12.11 -9.86 3.91
C CYS A 21 10.87 -9.05 3.51
N TYR A 22 10.97 -7.72 3.51
CA TYR A 22 9.91 -6.83 3.04
C TYR A 22 9.59 -7.07 1.57
N THR A 23 10.59 -7.06 0.70
CA THR A 23 10.42 -7.20 -0.75
C THR A 23 9.86 -8.58 -1.10
N ALA A 24 10.32 -9.66 -0.46
CA ALA A 24 9.79 -11.00 -0.68
C ALA A 24 8.30 -11.09 -0.35
N ALA A 25 7.89 -10.56 0.81
CA ALA A 25 6.48 -10.50 1.17
C ALA A 25 5.68 -9.66 0.18
N TYR A 26 6.18 -8.49 -0.18
CA TYR A 26 5.54 -7.58 -1.12
C TYR A 26 5.26 -8.26 -2.47
N VAL A 27 6.24 -8.94 -3.06
CA VAL A 27 6.08 -9.64 -4.34
C VAL A 27 5.10 -10.80 -4.24
N VAL A 28 5.19 -11.62 -3.20
CA VAL A 28 4.33 -12.81 -3.03
C VAL A 28 2.87 -12.42 -2.78
N PHE A 29 2.61 -11.41 -1.95
CA PHE A 29 1.26 -11.05 -1.53
C PHE A 29 0.57 -10.04 -2.45
N GLN A 30 1.25 -9.46 -3.44
CA GLN A 30 0.66 -8.55 -4.41
C GLN A 30 -0.47 -9.23 -5.21
N VAL A 31 -0.23 -10.43 -5.73
CA VAL A 31 -1.23 -11.16 -6.52
C VAL A 31 -2.42 -11.62 -5.68
N PRO A 32 -2.27 -12.33 -4.54
CA PRO A 32 -3.38 -12.65 -3.65
C PRO A 32 -4.19 -11.43 -3.19
N GLY A 33 -3.52 -10.34 -2.85
CA GLY A 33 -4.17 -9.10 -2.46
C GLY A 33 -5.03 -8.51 -3.57
N MET A 34 -4.57 -8.52 -4.82
CA MET A 34 -5.34 -8.07 -5.98
C MET A 34 -6.53 -8.99 -6.27
N LEU A 35 -6.40 -10.30 -6.07
CA LEU A 35 -7.52 -11.23 -6.19
C LEU A 35 -8.63 -10.94 -5.17
N LEU A 36 -8.27 -10.60 -3.94
CA LEU A 36 -9.22 -10.17 -2.92
C LEU A 36 -9.87 -8.83 -3.28
N MET A 37 -9.09 -7.88 -3.81
CA MET A 37 -9.57 -6.57 -4.25
C MET A 37 -10.58 -6.66 -5.40
N SER A 38 -10.49 -7.68 -6.26
CA SER A 38 -11.43 -7.89 -7.35
C SER A 38 -12.84 -8.32 -6.88
N ARG A 39 -13.00 -8.68 -5.60
CA ARG A 39 -14.32 -9.05 -5.03
C ARG A 39 -15.07 -7.78 -4.59
N PRO A 40 -16.26 -7.50 -5.16
CA PRO A 40 -17.00 -6.27 -4.86
C PRO A 40 -17.32 -6.07 -3.38
N GLN A 41 -17.60 -7.15 -2.67
CA GLN A 41 -17.91 -7.10 -1.24
C GLN A 41 -16.73 -6.68 -0.37
N LEU A 42 -15.50 -7.02 -0.78
CA LEU A 42 -14.27 -6.76 -0.03
C LEU A 42 -13.58 -5.47 -0.48
N ALA A 43 -13.72 -5.08 -1.74
CA ALA A 43 -12.97 -3.98 -2.35
C ALA A 43 -13.02 -2.66 -1.58
N ARG A 44 -14.14 -2.36 -0.91
CA ARG A 44 -14.31 -1.16 -0.10
C ARG A 44 -13.55 -1.24 1.22
N TRP A 45 -13.53 -2.40 1.85
CA TRP A 45 -13.01 -2.57 3.21
C TRP A 45 -11.55 -3.01 3.25
N LEU A 46 -11.08 -3.65 2.18
CA LEU A 46 -9.78 -4.30 2.15
C LEU A 46 -8.63 -3.32 2.31
N LEU A 47 -8.58 -2.23 1.51
CA LEU A 47 -7.47 -1.26 1.61
C LEU A 47 -7.41 -0.59 2.98
N PRO A 48 -8.51 -0.01 3.52
CA PRO A 48 -8.46 0.56 4.87
C PRO A 48 -8.05 -0.46 5.95
N THR A 49 -8.49 -1.73 5.82
CA THR A 49 -8.11 -2.78 6.78
C THR A 49 -6.61 -3.09 6.70
N LEU A 50 -6.07 -3.23 5.49
CA LEU A 50 -4.65 -3.49 5.30
C LEU A 50 -3.80 -2.32 5.79
N GLU A 51 -4.27 -1.08 5.60
CA GLU A 51 -3.60 0.12 6.05
C GLU A 51 -3.59 0.23 7.59
N VAL A 52 -4.70 -0.13 8.27
CA VAL A 52 -4.73 -0.23 9.73
C VAL A 52 -3.75 -1.30 10.22
N LEU A 53 -3.77 -2.50 9.62
CA LEU A 53 -2.86 -3.59 10.00
C LEU A 53 -1.40 -3.19 9.80
N TRP A 54 -1.07 -2.59 8.67
CA TRP A 54 0.25 -2.05 8.42
C TRP A 54 0.63 -0.97 9.44
N GLY A 55 -0.25 -0.02 9.74
CA GLY A 55 -0.01 1.01 10.75
C GLY A 55 0.25 0.44 12.14
N VAL A 56 -0.52 -0.55 12.57
CA VAL A 56 -0.33 -1.25 13.86
C VAL A 56 1.00 -1.99 13.88
N VAL A 57 1.37 -2.71 12.82
CA VAL A 57 2.66 -3.41 12.74
C VAL A 57 3.82 -2.43 12.72
N THR A 58 3.68 -1.29 12.02
CA THR A 58 4.69 -0.22 12.02
C THR A 58 4.86 0.37 13.42
N PHE A 59 3.76 0.64 14.11
CA PHE A 59 3.82 1.07 15.52
C PHE A 59 4.49 0.04 16.42
N ALA A 60 4.18 -1.26 16.25
CA ALA A 60 4.79 -2.35 17.01
C ALA A 60 6.32 -2.44 16.81
N GLN A 61 6.85 -2.02 15.66
CA GLN A 61 8.30 -1.98 15.42
C GLN A 61 9.03 -1.07 16.40
N SER A 62 8.36 -0.08 17.01
CA SER A 62 8.97 0.79 18.02
C SER A 62 9.38 0.03 19.31
N ARG A 63 8.79 -1.13 19.56
CA ARG A 63 9.02 -1.94 20.78
C ARG A 63 9.91 -3.16 20.57
N VAL A 64 10.45 -3.32 19.39
CA VAL A 64 11.33 -4.44 19.04
C VAL A 64 12.61 -4.41 19.88
N THR A 65 13.00 -5.60 20.38
CA THR A 65 14.21 -5.81 21.17
C THR A 65 15.21 -6.76 20.49
N ASP A 66 14.76 -7.50 19.46
CA ASP A 66 15.58 -8.48 18.75
C ASP A 66 15.46 -8.29 17.23
N VAL A 67 16.57 -8.51 16.51
CA VAL A 67 16.66 -8.39 15.06
C VAL A 67 15.69 -9.34 14.33
N HIS A 68 15.49 -10.55 14.85
CA HIS A 68 14.56 -11.51 14.27
C HIS A 68 13.10 -11.03 14.31
N GLN A 69 12.70 -10.36 15.40
CA GLN A 69 11.38 -9.73 15.48
C GLN A 69 11.23 -8.63 14.43
N LEU A 70 12.29 -7.87 14.20
CA LEU A 70 12.30 -6.82 13.18
C LEU A 70 12.09 -7.38 11.77
N TYR A 71 12.74 -8.52 11.43
CA TYR A 71 12.53 -9.20 10.15
C TYR A 71 11.09 -9.67 9.98
N ALA A 72 10.51 -10.28 11.02
CA ALA A 72 9.12 -10.74 11.00
C ALA A 72 8.13 -9.59 10.80
N LEU A 73 8.31 -8.47 11.52
CA LEU A 73 7.45 -7.31 11.39
C LEU A 73 7.60 -6.64 10.02
N ARG A 74 8.80 -6.61 9.44
CA ARG A 74 9.01 -6.12 8.07
C ARG A 74 8.35 -6.99 7.01
N PHE A 75 8.37 -8.29 7.20
CA PHE A 75 7.63 -9.21 6.35
C PHE A 75 6.13 -8.90 6.39
N LEU A 76 5.55 -8.69 7.59
CA LEU A 76 4.14 -8.35 7.75
C LEU A 76 3.80 -6.98 7.13
N VAL A 77 4.66 -5.97 7.28
CA VAL A 77 4.47 -4.67 6.60
C VAL A 77 4.43 -4.87 5.09
N GLY A 78 5.40 -5.58 4.50
CA GLY A 78 5.43 -5.87 3.07
C GLY A 78 4.19 -6.63 2.59
N MET A 79 3.68 -7.57 3.39
CA MET A 79 2.46 -8.33 3.09
C MET A 79 1.22 -7.43 3.03
N PHE A 80 1.04 -6.54 4.01
CA PHE A 80 -0.14 -5.68 4.08
C PHE A 80 -0.07 -4.51 3.08
N GLU A 81 1.12 -4.01 2.79
CA GLU A 81 1.34 -2.91 1.84
C GLU A 81 1.27 -3.37 0.38
N ALA A 82 1.55 -4.65 0.09
CA ALA A 82 1.68 -5.19 -1.25
C ALA A 82 0.52 -4.82 -2.22
N PRO A 83 -0.76 -4.93 -1.87
CA PRO A 83 -1.84 -4.63 -2.80
C PRO A 83 -2.19 -3.14 -2.91
N VAL A 84 -1.60 -2.25 -2.12
CA VAL A 84 -2.01 -0.83 -2.03
C VAL A 84 -1.77 -0.11 -3.36
N PHE A 85 -0.59 -0.24 -3.96
CA PHE A 85 -0.26 0.43 -5.21
C PHE A 85 -1.18 -0.03 -6.36
N ALA A 86 -1.22 -1.32 -6.62
CA ALA A 86 -2.01 -1.89 -7.70
C ALA A 86 -3.51 -1.76 -7.43
N GLY A 87 -3.94 -1.92 -6.17
CA GLY A 87 -5.33 -1.79 -5.74
C GLY A 87 -5.88 -0.39 -5.91
N THR A 88 -5.10 0.65 -5.56
CA THR A 88 -5.51 2.05 -5.77
C THR A 88 -5.70 2.34 -7.26
N HIS A 89 -4.78 1.90 -8.12
CA HIS A 89 -4.91 2.07 -9.57
C HIS A 89 -6.08 1.28 -10.15
N PHE A 90 -6.34 0.08 -9.64
CA PHE A 90 -7.50 -0.73 -10.02
C PHE A 90 -8.81 -0.01 -9.67
N ILE A 91 -8.92 0.57 -8.50
CA ILE A 91 -10.10 1.33 -8.09
C ILE A 91 -10.24 2.60 -8.92
N LEU A 92 -9.17 3.38 -9.10
CA LEU A 92 -9.20 4.55 -9.98
C LEU A 92 -9.67 4.18 -11.39
N GLY A 93 -9.15 3.07 -11.96
CA GLY A 93 -9.57 2.56 -13.26
C GLY A 93 -11.00 2.03 -13.30
N SER A 94 -11.60 1.70 -12.14
CA SER A 94 -13.01 1.29 -12.06
C SER A 94 -14.00 2.46 -12.02
N TRP A 95 -13.55 3.66 -11.68
CA TRP A 95 -14.37 4.89 -11.62
C TRP A 95 -14.13 5.84 -12.78
N TYR A 96 -12.91 5.89 -13.29
CA TYR A 96 -12.47 6.89 -14.27
C TYR A 96 -11.86 6.24 -15.50
N SER A 97 -11.93 6.93 -16.63
CA SER A 97 -11.37 6.46 -17.90
C SER A 97 -10.63 7.56 -18.65
N GLY A 98 -9.75 7.17 -19.58
CA GLY A 98 -9.04 8.08 -20.46
C GLY A 98 -8.24 9.16 -19.72
N ALA A 99 -8.38 10.41 -20.15
CA ALA A 99 -7.63 11.55 -19.60
C ALA A 99 -7.91 11.83 -18.12
N GLU A 100 -9.12 11.51 -17.63
CA GLU A 100 -9.47 11.68 -16.23
C GLU A 100 -8.70 10.71 -15.32
N LEU A 101 -8.60 9.46 -15.72
CA LEU A 101 -7.80 8.45 -15.02
C LEU A 101 -6.34 8.87 -14.96
N TYR A 102 -5.78 9.32 -16.10
CA TYR A 102 -4.38 9.74 -16.17
C TYR A 102 -4.06 10.89 -15.21
N ARG A 103 -4.90 11.92 -15.17
CA ARG A 103 -4.71 13.07 -14.26
C ARG A 103 -4.74 12.66 -12.81
N ARG A 104 -5.69 11.81 -12.42
CA ARG A 104 -5.83 11.36 -11.01
C ARG A 104 -4.72 10.41 -10.60
N ALA A 105 -4.33 9.49 -11.47
CA ALA A 105 -3.18 8.62 -11.23
C ALA A 105 -1.88 9.44 -11.11
N GLY A 106 -1.72 10.48 -11.93
CA GLY A 106 -0.58 11.40 -11.83
C GLY A 106 -0.56 12.16 -10.51
N THR A 107 -1.71 12.67 -10.05
CA THR A 107 -1.82 13.34 -8.74
C THR A 107 -1.45 12.37 -7.61
N TRP A 108 -1.95 11.14 -7.65
CA TRP A 108 -1.59 10.10 -6.67
C TRP A 108 -0.09 9.81 -6.69
N PHE A 109 0.53 9.75 -7.89
CA PHE A 109 1.95 9.46 -8.03
C PHE A 109 2.85 10.55 -7.43
N ILE A 110 2.44 11.82 -7.47
CA ILE A 110 3.16 12.95 -6.85
C ILE A 110 3.19 12.81 -5.32
N CYS A 111 2.23 12.15 -4.71
CA CYS A 111 2.23 11.92 -3.26
C CYS A 111 3.42 11.06 -2.80
N ASN A 112 3.97 10.19 -3.64
CA ASN A 112 5.10 9.33 -3.29
C ASN A 112 6.39 10.14 -3.02
N PRO A 113 6.91 10.99 -3.93
CA PRO A 113 8.07 11.83 -3.62
C PRO A 113 7.82 12.84 -2.51
N LEU A 114 6.60 13.38 -2.37
CA LEU A 114 6.25 14.25 -1.25
C LEU A 114 6.31 13.49 0.08
N GLY A 115 5.76 12.29 0.14
CA GLY A 115 5.82 11.42 1.32
C GLY A 115 7.28 11.09 1.69
N SER A 116 8.11 10.75 0.71
CA SER A 116 9.54 10.47 0.93
C SER A 116 10.29 11.69 1.47
N MET A 117 9.98 12.87 0.97
CA MET A 117 10.57 14.12 1.47
C MET A 117 10.15 14.41 2.93
N ILE A 118 8.86 14.30 3.23
CA ILE A 118 8.33 14.50 4.59
C ILE A 118 8.93 13.47 5.55
N SER A 119 9.00 12.20 5.15
CA SER A 119 9.60 11.13 5.94
C SER A 119 11.07 11.40 6.25
N GLY A 120 11.83 11.93 5.28
CA GLY A 120 13.23 12.31 5.49
C GLY A 120 13.40 13.42 6.54
N TYR A 121 12.58 14.47 6.47
CA TYR A 121 12.58 15.54 7.46
C TYR A 121 12.13 15.05 8.84
N LEU A 122 11.10 14.22 8.89
CA LEU A 122 10.59 13.63 10.12
C LEU A 122 11.64 12.75 10.80
N GLN A 123 12.36 11.95 10.02
CA GLN A 123 13.46 11.12 10.49
C GLN A 123 14.59 11.96 11.08
N ALA A 124 14.99 13.03 10.41
CA ALA A 124 16.04 13.93 10.91
C ALA A 124 15.60 14.66 12.19
N ALA A 125 14.35 15.13 12.24
CA ALA A 125 13.79 15.80 13.41
C ALA A 125 13.67 14.86 14.61
N ALA A 126 13.18 13.64 14.41
CA ALA A 126 13.06 12.64 15.46
C ALA A 126 14.42 12.24 16.02
N TYR A 127 15.40 12.03 15.15
CA TYR A 127 16.76 11.71 15.59
C TYR A 127 17.41 12.86 16.40
N LYS A 128 17.30 14.10 15.93
CA LYS A 128 17.94 15.25 16.56
C LYS A 128 17.27 15.67 17.88
N ASN A 129 15.94 15.63 17.95
CA ASN A 129 15.20 16.22 19.06
C ASN A 129 14.61 15.20 20.04
N LEU A 130 14.36 13.95 19.60
CA LEU A 130 13.69 12.94 20.42
C LEU A 130 14.61 11.78 20.82
N SER A 131 15.86 11.75 20.36
CA SER A 131 16.82 10.73 20.75
C SER A 131 17.14 10.90 22.25
N GLY A 132 16.91 9.83 23.03
CA GLY A 132 17.04 9.84 24.49
C GLY A 132 15.79 10.28 25.26
N ALA A 133 14.80 10.88 24.61
CA ALA A 133 13.53 11.21 25.24
C ALA A 133 12.77 9.94 25.68
N GLY A 134 12.37 9.88 26.95
CA GLY A 134 11.76 8.69 27.53
C GLY A 134 12.65 7.44 27.53
N GLY A 135 13.99 7.60 27.46
CA GLY A 135 14.94 6.48 27.40
C GLY A 135 14.91 5.69 26.09
N MET A 136 14.32 6.23 25.03
CA MET A 136 14.18 5.56 23.73
C MET A 136 15.09 6.18 22.68
N ALA A 137 15.61 5.36 21.77
CA ALA A 137 16.37 5.80 20.61
C ALA A 137 15.48 6.56 19.60
N GLY A 138 16.07 7.50 18.86
CA GLY A 138 15.32 8.35 17.91
C GLY A 138 14.57 7.58 16.82
N TRP A 139 15.07 6.43 16.37
CA TRP A 139 14.39 5.57 15.40
C TRP A 139 13.07 4.98 15.94
N ARG A 140 12.95 4.70 17.23
CA ARG A 140 11.72 4.21 17.86
C ARG A 140 10.61 5.26 17.81
N TRP A 141 10.97 6.52 18.03
CA TRP A 141 10.06 7.65 17.92
C TRP A 141 9.54 7.82 16.50
N LEU A 142 10.35 7.56 15.47
CA LEU A 142 9.91 7.60 14.09
C LEU A 142 8.75 6.62 13.84
N PHE A 143 8.89 5.36 14.27
CA PHE A 143 7.83 4.36 14.11
C PHE A 143 6.56 4.69 14.91
N ILE A 144 6.72 5.30 16.09
CA ILE A 144 5.58 5.78 16.89
C ILE A 144 4.82 6.88 16.14
N ILE A 145 5.54 7.86 15.62
CA ILE A 145 4.94 8.98 14.89
C ILE A 145 4.26 8.48 13.61
N ASP A 146 4.92 7.63 12.83
CA ASP A 146 4.34 7.03 11.63
C ASP A 146 3.03 6.27 11.95
N GLY A 147 3.02 5.48 13.02
CA GLY A 147 1.81 4.77 13.47
C GLY A 147 0.69 5.71 13.92
N ILE A 148 1.02 6.79 14.65
CA ILE A 148 0.05 7.79 15.11
C ILE A 148 -0.60 8.52 13.93
N PHE A 149 0.13 8.78 12.85
CA PHE A 149 -0.44 9.40 11.65
C PHE A 149 -1.19 8.40 10.77
N THR A 150 -0.65 7.21 10.57
CA THR A 150 -1.23 6.21 9.66
C THR A 150 -2.56 5.68 10.17
N ILE A 151 -2.67 5.32 11.45
CA ILE A 151 -3.88 4.68 11.99
C ILE A 151 -5.12 5.56 11.87
N PRO A 152 -5.13 6.86 12.26
CA PRO A 152 -6.30 7.71 12.08
C PRO A 152 -6.68 7.91 10.60
N VAL A 153 -5.70 8.05 9.72
CA VAL A 153 -5.95 8.18 8.26
C VAL A 153 -6.58 6.90 7.72
N ALA A 154 -6.08 5.73 8.11
CA ALA A 154 -6.63 4.44 7.73
C ALA A 154 -8.06 4.23 8.25
N LEU A 155 -8.35 4.66 9.50
CA LEU A 155 -9.70 4.64 10.06
C LEU A 155 -10.64 5.57 9.29
N LEU A 156 -10.18 6.75 8.90
CA LEU A 156 -10.95 7.64 8.03
C LEU A 156 -11.22 6.99 6.66
N GLY A 157 -10.32 6.15 6.19
CA GLY A 157 -10.48 5.37 4.96
C GLY A 157 -11.75 4.50 4.95
N TYR A 158 -12.18 3.94 6.09
CA TYR A 158 -13.44 3.17 6.18
C TYR A 158 -14.68 4.02 5.85
N VAL A 159 -14.62 5.31 6.12
CA VAL A 159 -15.72 6.26 5.88
C VAL A 159 -15.67 6.80 4.46
N VAL A 160 -14.47 7.19 3.99
CA VAL A 160 -14.28 7.95 2.75
C VAL A 160 -14.03 7.05 1.53
N PHE A 161 -13.54 5.82 1.73
CA PHE A 161 -13.12 4.98 0.61
C PHE A 161 -14.31 4.41 -0.17
N PRO A 162 -14.42 4.67 -1.50
CA PRO A 162 -15.61 4.30 -2.27
C PRO A 162 -15.64 2.81 -2.67
N GLY A 163 -14.50 2.12 -2.71
CA GLY A 163 -14.39 0.81 -3.34
C GLY A 163 -14.56 0.86 -4.86
N ILE A 164 -15.02 -0.21 -5.47
CA ILE A 164 -15.39 -0.27 -6.88
C ILE A 164 -16.88 0.06 -7.05
N PRO A 165 -17.36 0.45 -8.25
CA PRO A 165 -18.78 0.81 -8.47
C PRO A 165 -19.82 -0.30 -8.17
N ASP A 166 -19.36 -1.55 -8.02
CA ASP A 166 -20.18 -2.70 -7.65
C ASP A 166 -20.11 -3.04 -6.14
N SER A 167 -19.30 -2.30 -5.37
CA SER A 167 -19.16 -2.44 -3.90
C SER A 167 -20.36 -1.84 -3.16
N PRO A 168 -20.55 -2.19 -1.87
CA PRO A 168 -21.52 -1.51 -1.00
C PRO A 168 -21.24 -0.01 -0.99
N ARG A 169 -22.28 0.79 -1.23
CA ARG A 169 -22.15 2.24 -1.40
C ARG A 169 -21.78 2.94 -0.08
N PRO A 170 -20.84 3.90 -0.10
CA PRO A 170 -20.65 4.82 1.00
C PRO A 170 -21.84 5.79 1.09
N PHE A 171 -22.00 6.43 2.24
CA PHE A 171 -23.13 7.32 2.52
C PHE A 171 -23.20 8.57 1.63
N TYR A 172 -22.08 9.00 1.07
CA TYR A 172 -21.97 10.20 0.22
C TYR A 172 -22.18 9.94 -1.28
N LEU A 173 -22.29 8.69 -1.73
CA LEU A 173 -22.54 8.33 -3.13
C LEU A 173 -24.00 7.95 -3.35
N THR A 174 -24.60 8.55 -4.38
CA THR A 174 -25.98 8.23 -4.82
C THR A 174 -25.99 7.05 -5.80
N GLU A 175 -27.20 6.52 -6.06
CA GLU A 175 -27.37 5.50 -7.12
C GLU A 175 -27.04 6.03 -8.49
N ASP A 176 -27.35 7.28 -8.74
CA ASP A 176 -27.14 7.91 -10.03
C ASP A 176 -25.64 8.13 -10.30
N ASP A 177 -24.83 8.43 -9.26
CA ASP A 177 -23.38 8.52 -9.38
C ASP A 177 -22.78 7.16 -9.81
N THR A 178 -23.24 6.07 -9.20
CA THR A 178 -22.75 4.72 -9.56
C THR A 178 -23.20 4.30 -10.93
N LYS A 179 -24.44 4.61 -11.34
CA LYS A 179 -24.94 4.38 -12.70
C LYS A 179 -24.15 5.19 -13.73
N LEU A 180 -23.89 6.45 -13.41
CA LEU A 180 -23.10 7.33 -14.27
C LEU A 180 -21.67 6.81 -14.45
N ALA A 181 -21.00 6.36 -13.39
CA ALA A 181 -19.68 5.76 -13.49
C ALA A 181 -19.69 4.51 -14.38
N LYS A 182 -20.67 3.61 -14.20
CA LYS A 182 -20.82 2.40 -15.03
C LYS A 182 -21.08 2.73 -16.51
N SER A 183 -21.94 3.68 -16.80
CA SER A 183 -22.25 4.09 -18.18
C SER A 183 -21.04 4.74 -18.89
N ARG A 184 -20.23 5.51 -18.15
CA ARG A 184 -18.97 6.08 -18.67
C ARG A 184 -17.99 4.99 -19.08
N LEU A 185 -17.79 3.97 -18.22
CA LEU A 185 -16.89 2.85 -18.52
C LEU A 185 -17.36 2.04 -19.71
N GLU A 186 -18.67 1.79 -19.84
CA GLU A 186 -19.26 1.10 -20.98
C GLU A 186 -19.03 1.88 -22.31
N LYS A 187 -19.18 3.19 -22.28
CA LYS A 187 -18.90 4.06 -23.45
C LYS A 187 -17.46 3.90 -23.96
N PHE A 188 -16.51 3.68 -23.06
CA PHE A 188 -15.09 3.46 -23.43
C PHE A 188 -14.75 1.99 -23.70
N ARG A 189 -15.76 1.10 -23.77
CA ARG A 189 -15.59 -0.36 -23.96
C ARG A 189 -14.65 -1.01 -22.94
N ILE A 190 -14.55 -0.44 -21.76
CA ILE A 190 -13.78 -1.02 -20.66
C ILE A 190 -14.60 -2.17 -20.11
N ARG A 191 -14.08 -3.39 -20.22
CA ARG A 191 -14.74 -4.57 -19.64
C ARG A 191 -14.77 -4.46 -18.13
N ARG A 192 -15.94 -4.72 -17.56
CA ARG A 192 -16.04 -4.83 -16.09
C ARG A 192 -15.07 -5.90 -15.59
N PRO A 193 -14.43 -5.68 -14.43
CA PRO A 193 -13.58 -6.70 -13.84
C PRO A 193 -14.43 -7.94 -13.57
N GLY A 194 -14.18 -9.01 -14.32
CA GLY A 194 -14.79 -10.32 -14.11
C GLY A 194 -14.10 -11.04 -12.94
N ARG A 195 -14.66 -12.16 -12.51
CA ARG A 195 -13.97 -13.03 -11.55
C ARG A 195 -12.63 -13.46 -12.13
N LEU A 196 -11.56 -13.17 -11.39
CA LEU A 196 -10.21 -13.59 -11.76
C LEU A 196 -10.09 -15.09 -11.51
N GLY A 197 -10.07 -15.87 -12.58
CA GLY A 197 -9.83 -17.31 -12.57
C GLY A 197 -8.45 -17.65 -13.14
N LEU A 198 -8.08 -18.92 -13.09
CA LEU A 198 -6.82 -19.43 -13.67
C LEU A 198 -6.70 -19.12 -15.18
N ASP A 199 -7.82 -19.05 -15.90
CA ASP A 199 -7.85 -18.68 -17.31
C ASP A 199 -7.31 -17.28 -17.59
N VAL A 200 -7.49 -16.34 -16.65
CA VAL A 200 -6.95 -14.99 -16.76
C VAL A 200 -5.44 -15.03 -16.67
N PHE A 201 -4.87 -15.79 -15.72
CA PHE A 201 -3.43 -15.97 -15.59
C PHE A 201 -2.83 -16.61 -16.84
N LYS A 202 -3.42 -17.70 -17.33
CA LYS A 202 -2.95 -18.37 -18.56
C LYS A 202 -2.97 -17.41 -19.75
N ARG A 203 -4.07 -16.68 -19.94
CA ARG A 203 -4.21 -15.69 -21.02
C ARG A 203 -3.22 -14.52 -20.87
N THR A 204 -2.97 -14.08 -19.65
CA THR A 204 -2.05 -12.98 -19.35
C THR A 204 -0.61 -13.41 -19.65
N LEU A 205 -0.16 -14.55 -19.12
CA LEU A 205 1.18 -15.06 -19.33
C LEU A 205 1.45 -15.47 -20.77
N SER A 206 0.42 -15.83 -21.54
CA SER A 206 0.57 -16.14 -22.98
C SER A 206 0.74 -14.91 -23.87
N ARG A 207 0.55 -13.70 -23.35
CA ARG A 207 0.71 -12.46 -24.12
C ARG A 207 2.18 -12.00 -24.10
N TRP A 208 2.79 -11.90 -25.27
CA TRP A 208 4.18 -11.47 -25.40
C TRP A 208 4.47 -10.08 -24.83
N HIS A 209 3.48 -9.17 -24.86
CA HIS A 209 3.58 -7.82 -24.32
C HIS A 209 4.03 -7.80 -22.85
N ILE A 210 3.55 -8.75 -22.04
CA ILE A 210 3.90 -8.82 -20.62
C ILE A 210 5.38 -9.09 -20.44
N TRP A 211 5.90 -10.01 -21.22
CA TRP A 211 7.31 -10.37 -21.16
C TRP A 211 8.22 -9.23 -21.59
N VAL A 212 7.81 -8.47 -22.63
CA VAL A 212 8.54 -7.26 -23.03
C VAL A 212 8.52 -6.22 -21.92
N PHE A 213 7.37 -5.96 -21.29
CA PHE A 213 7.31 -5.01 -20.17
C PHE A 213 8.15 -5.46 -18.98
N VAL A 214 8.11 -6.74 -18.62
CA VAL A 214 8.95 -7.28 -17.54
C VAL A 214 10.43 -7.09 -17.87
N PHE A 215 10.84 -7.41 -19.10
CA PHE A 215 12.24 -7.25 -19.53
C PHE A 215 12.69 -5.78 -19.56
N CYS A 216 11.84 -4.86 -19.99
CA CYS A 216 12.17 -3.42 -20.00
C CYS A 216 12.21 -2.79 -18.60
N TYR A 217 11.60 -3.44 -17.60
CA TYR A 217 11.53 -2.92 -16.23
C TYR A 217 12.62 -3.51 -15.32
N MET A 218 13.27 -4.60 -15.73
CA MET A 218 14.43 -5.20 -15.06
C MET A 218 15.72 -4.48 -15.43
#